data_1952833db3218f1fb8b5ba5f0806dd86
#
_entry.id   1952833db3218f1fb8b5ba5f0806dd86
#
_cell.length_a   1.000
_cell.length_b   1.000
_cell.length_c   1.000
_cell.angle_alpha   90.00
_cell.angle_beta   90.00
_cell.angle_gamma   90.00
#
_symmetry.space_group_name_H-M   'P 1'
#
loop_
_entity.id
_entity.type
_entity.pdbx_description
1 polymer ?
#
loop_
_entity_poly.entity_id
_entity_poly.type
_entity_poly.pdbx_seq_one_letter_code
_entity_poly.pdbx_strand_id
1 'polypeptide(L)'
;MTVFYPLDTARLRLQVDEKIKSSSTPAVLAKIIREEGLLAVYRSWFSVISSLCCSNLIYFYTFNALKETWVKGQSSTNSKDLTMGFISGVVNVLVTTPLWVVNTRLKLQGSILHNEDVQQTNYTGILDAINQIVRKEGVLALWSSTIPSLLLVFNPAIQFMFYEGLKRHLMRGRTELLSLEVFIIGAIAKAIATTVTYPLQTVQSILRFGQHKRGAEGRILGSLRRIIYVLSQRVKKQGFLGLYKGLEAKLLQTVLTSALMFLIYEKIAGFIFRLMGAVPHVAD
;
A
#
# COMPACT_ATOMS: atom_id res chain seq x y z
N MET A 1 -2.40 -11.50 1.77
CA MET A 1 -2.45 -10.41 2.79
C MET A 1 -2.50 -10.96 4.21
N THR A 2 -3.39 -11.89 4.55
CA THR A 2 -3.56 -12.39 5.93
C THR A 2 -2.27 -12.98 6.52
N VAL A 3 -1.60 -13.86 5.79
CA VAL A 3 -0.36 -14.54 6.25
C VAL A 3 0.77 -13.55 6.56
N PHE A 4 0.90 -12.50 5.75
CA PHE A 4 1.98 -11.50 5.88
C PHE A 4 1.52 -10.19 6.54
N TYR A 5 0.33 -10.19 7.16
CA TYR A 5 -0.20 -9.05 7.88
C TYR A 5 0.70 -8.57 9.03
N PRO A 6 1.36 -9.47 9.80
CA PRO A 6 2.35 -9.09 10.79
C PRO A 6 3.45 -8.16 10.27
N LEU A 7 3.99 -8.44 9.09
CA LEU A 7 5.02 -7.60 8.47
C LEU A 7 4.51 -6.18 8.16
N ASP A 8 3.25 -6.06 7.73
CA ASP A 8 2.63 -4.76 7.48
C ASP A 8 2.39 -3.97 8.77
N THR A 9 2.09 -4.65 9.88
CA THR A 9 1.98 -4.03 11.20
C THR A 9 3.35 -3.53 11.69
N ALA A 10 4.39 -4.35 11.59
CA ALA A 10 5.75 -3.96 11.96
C ALA A 10 6.24 -2.78 11.12
N ARG A 11 6.02 -2.82 9.79
CA ARG A 11 6.35 -1.73 8.87
C ARG A 11 5.67 -0.42 9.28
N LEU A 12 4.36 -0.46 9.52
CA LEU A 12 3.61 0.74 9.87
C LEU A 12 4.14 1.37 11.17
N ARG A 13 4.49 0.57 12.17
CA ARG A 13 5.11 1.06 13.40
C ARG A 13 6.48 1.69 13.16
N LEU A 14 7.32 1.05 12.35
CA LEU A 14 8.62 1.62 11.96
C LEU A 14 8.49 2.96 11.24
N GLN A 15 7.43 3.12 10.44
CA GLN A 15 7.16 4.37 9.73
C GLN A 15 6.66 5.48 10.65
N VAL A 16 5.86 5.16 11.66
CA VAL A 16 5.19 6.14 12.51
C VAL A 16 6.00 6.46 13.76
N ASP A 17 6.63 5.49 14.41
CA ASP A 17 7.39 5.70 15.64
C ASP A 17 8.78 6.29 15.34
N GLU A 18 9.00 7.52 15.80
CA GLU A 18 10.26 8.25 15.60
C GLU A 18 11.38 7.72 16.49
N LYS A 19 11.07 7.17 17.67
CA LYS A 19 12.06 6.75 18.67
C LYS A 19 12.63 5.33 18.41
N ILE A 20 12.02 4.55 17.55
CA ILE A 20 12.59 3.26 17.16
C ILE A 20 13.82 3.52 16.29
N LYS A 21 14.99 3.51 16.93
CA LYS A 21 16.28 3.54 16.22
C LYS A 21 16.48 2.19 15.53
N SER A 22 16.71 2.21 14.22
CA SER A 22 17.25 1.13 13.37
C SER A 22 17.11 -0.31 13.93
N SER A 23 15.89 -0.76 14.21
CA SER A 23 15.63 -2.16 14.56
C SER A 23 15.24 -2.92 13.30
N SER A 24 15.78 -4.11 13.13
CA SER A 24 15.37 -5.01 12.06
C SER A 24 13.89 -5.38 12.22
N THR A 25 13.20 -5.61 11.11
CA THR A 25 11.77 -5.98 11.11
C THR A 25 11.43 -7.13 12.06
N PRO A 26 12.23 -8.24 12.14
CA PRO A 26 12.00 -9.32 13.08
C PRO A 26 12.09 -8.87 14.55
N ALA A 27 13.03 -7.98 14.87
CA ALA A 27 13.18 -7.48 16.24
C ALA A 27 11.97 -6.65 16.68
N VAL A 28 11.46 -5.80 15.80
CA VAL A 28 10.22 -5.03 16.05
C VAL A 28 9.02 -5.95 16.22
N LEU A 29 8.90 -6.98 15.38
CA LEU A 29 7.82 -7.96 15.47
C LEU A 29 7.90 -8.74 16.79
N ALA A 30 9.10 -9.21 17.18
CA ALA A 30 9.31 -9.90 18.45
C ALA A 30 8.97 -9.00 19.64
N LYS A 31 9.33 -7.71 19.57
CA LYS A 31 8.99 -6.72 20.60
C LYS A 31 7.48 -6.55 20.75
N ILE A 32 6.76 -6.39 19.62
CA ILE A 32 5.29 -6.27 19.62
C ILE A 32 4.65 -7.50 20.27
N ILE A 33 5.09 -8.71 19.89
CA ILE A 33 4.54 -9.96 20.41
C ILE A 33 4.81 -10.08 21.92
N ARG A 34 5.98 -9.68 22.37
CA ARG A 34 6.38 -9.78 23.79
C ARG A 34 5.66 -8.75 24.66
N GLU A 35 5.46 -7.51 24.18
CA GLU A 35 4.88 -6.42 24.97
C GLU A 35 3.35 -6.34 24.87
N GLU A 36 2.76 -6.67 23.72
CA GLU A 36 1.34 -6.50 23.45
C GLU A 36 0.61 -7.82 23.13
N GLY A 37 1.34 -8.92 22.98
CA GLY A 37 0.79 -10.25 22.67
C GLY A 37 0.60 -10.50 21.16
N LEU A 38 0.37 -11.79 20.82
CA LEU A 38 0.20 -12.23 19.41
C LEU A 38 -0.99 -11.59 18.70
N LEU A 39 -2.10 -11.36 19.41
CA LEU A 39 -3.31 -10.76 18.83
C LEU A 39 -3.10 -9.30 18.42
N ALA A 40 -2.18 -8.58 19.05
CA ALA A 40 -1.86 -7.20 18.71
C ALA A 40 -1.34 -7.05 17.28
N VAL A 41 -0.66 -8.08 16.78
CA VAL A 41 -0.10 -8.10 15.41
C VAL A 41 -1.20 -8.15 14.36
N TYR A 42 -2.36 -8.76 14.68
CA TYR A 42 -3.54 -8.86 13.81
C TYR A 42 -4.60 -7.81 14.12
N ARG A 43 -4.29 -6.84 14.96
CA ARG A 43 -5.22 -5.74 15.29
C ARG A 43 -5.71 -5.05 14.02
N SER A 44 -7.03 -4.84 13.93
CA SER A 44 -7.66 -4.22 12.77
C SER A 44 -7.60 -5.03 11.44
N TRP A 45 -7.24 -6.31 11.49
CA TRP A 45 -7.17 -7.18 10.32
C TRP A 45 -8.48 -7.19 9.51
N PHE A 46 -9.61 -7.39 10.18
CA PHE A 46 -10.94 -7.40 9.54
C PHE A 46 -11.27 -6.06 8.86
N SER A 47 -10.99 -4.95 9.54
CA SER A 47 -11.20 -3.59 8.98
C SER A 47 -10.37 -3.34 7.72
N VAL A 48 -9.13 -3.83 7.69
CA VAL A 48 -8.25 -3.70 6.52
C VAL A 48 -8.76 -4.54 5.36
N ILE A 49 -9.20 -5.79 5.60
CA ILE A 49 -9.76 -6.64 4.54
C ILE A 49 -11.03 -6.04 3.97
N SER A 50 -11.96 -5.59 4.83
CA SER A 50 -13.19 -4.92 4.38
C SER A 50 -12.88 -3.71 3.51
N SER A 51 -11.91 -2.89 3.90
CA SER A 51 -11.49 -1.71 3.12
C SER A 51 -10.82 -2.08 1.80
N LEU A 52 -10.06 -3.18 1.77
CA LEU A 52 -9.49 -3.71 0.51
C LEU A 52 -10.60 -4.18 -0.43
N CYS A 53 -11.60 -4.89 0.07
CA CYS A 53 -12.75 -5.31 -0.74
C CYS A 53 -13.49 -4.10 -1.31
N CYS A 54 -13.83 -3.12 -0.47
CA CYS A 54 -14.47 -1.88 -0.90
C CYS A 54 -13.63 -1.12 -1.95
N SER A 55 -12.32 -1.01 -1.71
CA SER A 55 -11.40 -0.34 -2.64
C SER A 55 -11.35 -1.03 -4.00
N ASN A 56 -11.25 -2.36 -4.02
CA ASN A 56 -11.26 -3.11 -5.27
C ASN A 56 -12.60 -2.99 -6.01
N LEU A 57 -13.73 -3.08 -5.31
CA LEU A 57 -15.05 -2.91 -5.90
C LEU A 57 -15.21 -1.54 -6.55
N ILE A 58 -14.83 -0.46 -5.85
CA ILE A 58 -14.90 0.92 -6.39
C ILE A 58 -14.01 1.06 -7.62
N TYR A 59 -12.76 0.54 -7.55
CA TYR A 59 -11.82 0.62 -8.67
C TYR A 59 -12.34 -0.10 -9.91
N PHE A 60 -12.73 -1.37 -9.77
CA PHE A 60 -13.21 -2.18 -10.90
C PHE A 60 -14.55 -1.69 -11.44
N TYR A 61 -15.48 -1.26 -10.58
CA TYR A 61 -16.73 -0.67 -11.01
C TYR A 61 -16.49 0.58 -11.84
N THR A 62 -15.67 1.51 -11.33
CA THR A 62 -15.34 2.76 -12.05
C THR A 62 -14.62 2.48 -13.36
N PHE A 63 -13.67 1.54 -13.36
CA PHE A 63 -12.93 1.16 -14.56
C PHE A 63 -13.86 0.58 -15.64
N ASN A 64 -14.74 -0.34 -15.28
CA ASN A 64 -15.68 -0.95 -16.22
C ASN A 64 -16.72 0.06 -16.72
N ALA A 65 -17.26 0.92 -15.86
CA ALA A 65 -18.17 1.98 -16.26
C ALA A 65 -17.52 2.96 -17.26
N LEU A 66 -16.27 3.35 -17.02
CA LEU A 66 -15.51 4.18 -17.97
C LEU A 66 -15.26 3.44 -19.29
N LYS A 67 -14.91 2.16 -19.23
CA LYS A 67 -14.68 1.34 -20.42
C LYS A 67 -15.94 1.22 -21.26
N GLU A 68 -17.07 0.96 -20.66
CA GLU A 68 -18.36 0.86 -21.35
C GLU A 68 -18.75 2.18 -22.02
N THR A 69 -18.54 3.32 -21.35
CA THR A 69 -18.90 4.64 -21.88
C THR A 69 -17.94 5.15 -22.96
N TRP A 70 -16.63 4.86 -22.86
CA TRP A 70 -15.62 5.44 -23.74
C TRP A 70 -15.20 4.53 -24.89
N VAL A 71 -15.32 3.21 -24.75
CA VAL A 71 -14.88 2.26 -25.79
C VAL A 71 -16.03 1.85 -26.71
N LYS A 72 -17.30 1.91 -26.25
CA LYS A 72 -18.52 1.63 -27.05
C LYS A 72 -18.35 0.49 -28.07
N GLY A 73 -17.78 -0.64 -27.66
CA GLY A 73 -17.60 -1.82 -28.53
C GLY A 73 -16.42 -1.78 -29.49
N GLN A 74 -15.59 -0.73 -29.53
CA GLN A 74 -14.35 -0.71 -30.27
C GLN A 74 -13.20 -1.33 -29.47
N SER A 75 -12.17 -1.83 -30.17
CA SER A 75 -10.95 -2.35 -29.51
C SER A 75 -10.30 -1.23 -28.69
N SER A 76 -10.02 -1.54 -27.42
CA SER A 76 -9.36 -0.58 -26.53
C SER A 76 -7.89 -0.42 -26.93
N THR A 77 -7.42 0.80 -27.01
CA THR A 77 -6.01 1.11 -27.22
C THR A 77 -5.32 1.17 -25.85
N ASN A 78 -4.08 0.69 -25.74
CA ASN A 78 -3.32 0.67 -24.48
C ASN A 78 -3.30 2.03 -23.76
N SER A 79 -3.27 3.16 -24.49
CA SER A 79 -3.29 4.48 -23.88
C SER A 79 -4.66 4.84 -23.28
N LYS A 80 -5.77 4.38 -23.87
CA LYS A 80 -7.12 4.55 -23.30
C LYS A 80 -7.27 3.75 -22.01
N ASP A 81 -6.81 2.50 -22.00
CA ASP A 81 -6.84 1.66 -20.80
C ASP A 81 -6.03 2.27 -19.65
N LEU A 82 -4.85 2.83 -19.96
CA LEU A 82 -4.02 3.52 -18.97
C LEU A 82 -4.73 4.76 -18.41
N THR A 83 -5.38 5.55 -19.26
CA THR A 83 -6.12 6.75 -18.83
C THR A 83 -7.33 6.38 -17.97
N MET A 84 -8.10 5.34 -18.36
CA MET A 84 -9.23 4.84 -17.58
C MET A 84 -8.75 4.29 -16.22
N GLY A 85 -7.64 3.55 -16.20
CA GLY A 85 -7.03 3.06 -14.97
C GLY A 85 -6.59 4.20 -14.04
N PHE A 86 -6.03 5.27 -14.60
CA PHE A 86 -5.63 6.45 -13.83
C PHE A 86 -6.85 7.17 -13.21
N ILE A 87 -7.89 7.44 -14.01
CA ILE A 87 -9.13 8.08 -13.51
C ILE A 87 -9.78 7.22 -12.44
N SER A 88 -9.89 5.90 -12.67
CA SER A 88 -10.43 4.96 -11.69
C SER A 88 -9.61 4.95 -10.39
N GLY A 89 -8.29 5.06 -10.51
CA GLY A 89 -7.38 5.19 -9.36
C GLY A 89 -7.61 6.48 -8.56
N VAL A 90 -7.83 7.60 -9.25
CA VAL A 90 -8.14 8.89 -8.60
C VAL A 90 -9.47 8.81 -7.85
N VAL A 91 -10.52 8.31 -8.49
CA VAL A 91 -11.86 8.13 -7.86
C VAL A 91 -11.74 7.21 -6.65
N ASN A 92 -11.06 6.07 -6.81
CA ASN A 92 -10.82 5.13 -5.74
C ASN A 92 -10.12 5.79 -4.53
N VAL A 93 -9.06 6.56 -4.76
CA VAL A 93 -8.36 7.30 -3.69
C VAL A 93 -9.30 8.26 -2.97
N LEU A 94 -10.07 9.07 -3.70
CA LEU A 94 -10.96 10.06 -3.10
C LEU A 94 -12.03 9.41 -2.21
N VAL A 95 -12.61 8.30 -2.64
CA VAL A 95 -13.68 7.61 -1.92
C VAL A 95 -13.13 6.77 -0.76
N THR A 96 -11.98 6.11 -0.93
CA THR A 96 -11.47 5.15 0.07
C THR A 96 -10.48 5.74 1.08
N THR A 97 -9.96 6.95 0.86
CA THR A 97 -9.02 7.59 1.80
C THR A 97 -9.55 7.63 3.25
N PRO A 98 -10.83 7.97 3.52
CA PRO A 98 -11.38 7.94 4.88
C PRO A 98 -11.22 6.58 5.56
N LEU A 99 -11.50 5.49 4.84
CA LEU A 99 -11.35 4.12 5.37
C LEU A 99 -9.90 3.79 5.70
N TRP A 100 -8.96 4.20 4.83
CA TRP A 100 -7.54 3.98 5.06
C TRP A 100 -6.97 4.78 6.23
N VAL A 101 -7.46 6.01 6.46
CA VAL A 101 -7.10 6.81 7.63
C VAL A 101 -7.57 6.10 8.90
N VAL A 102 -8.82 5.68 8.95
CA VAL A 102 -9.40 4.94 10.08
C VAL A 102 -8.63 3.64 10.35
N ASN A 103 -8.35 2.85 9.30
CA ASN A 103 -7.59 1.60 9.43
C ASN A 103 -6.19 1.81 10.00
N THR A 104 -5.50 2.87 9.57
CA THR A 104 -4.17 3.19 10.08
C THR A 104 -4.23 3.51 11.59
N ARG A 105 -5.23 4.27 12.02
CA ARG A 105 -5.42 4.65 13.43
C ARG A 105 -5.84 3.45 14.29
N LEU A 106 -6.78 2.63 13.81
CA LEU A 106 -7.19 1.39 14.50
C LEU A 106 -6.00 0.42 14.64
N LYS A 107 -5.17 0.30 13.63
CA LYS A 107 -3.99 -0.57 13.64
C LYS A 107 -2.92 -0.15 14.65
N LEU A 108 -2.79 1.16 14.87
CA LEU A 108 -1.83 1.76 15.81
C LEU A 108 -2.42 2.02 17.19
N GLN A 109 -3.72 1.79 17.39
CA GLN A 109 -4.40 1.95 18.67
C GLN A 109 -3.79 1.01 19.73
N GLY A 110 -3.57 1.56 20.93
CA GLY A 110 -3.00 0.80 22.07
C GLY A 110 -1.57 0.32 21.84
N SER A 111 -0.89 0.78 20.77
CA SER A 111 0.55 0.54 20.65
C SER A 111 1.30 1.47 21.61
N ILE A 112 2.34 0.93 22.24
CA ILE A 112 3.27 1.71 23.05
C ILE A 112 4.14 2.54 22.09
N LEU A 113 3.56 3.62 21.58
CA LEU A 113 4.29 4.59 20.76
C LEU A 113 5.01 5.55 21.72
N HIS A 114 6.31 5.68 21.55
CA HIS A 114 7.15 6.56 22.38
C HIS A 114 7.03 8.04 21.98
N ASN A 115 6.01 8.43 21.27
CA ASN A 115 5.76 9.81 20.84
C ASN A 115 4.91 10.53 21.89
N GLU A 116 5.43 11.58 22.47
CA GLU A 116 4.83 12.35 23.58
C GLU A 116 3.50 13.03 23.25
N ASP A 117 3.18 13.20 21.96
CA ASP A 117 1.99 13.91 21.49
C ASP A 117 0.82 13.00 21.08
N VAL A 118 0.91 11.68 21.30
CA VAL A 118 -0.13 10.75 20.89
C VAL A 118 -1.19 10.59 21.97
N GLN A 119 -2.33 11.26 21.81
CA GLN A 119 -3.51 10.93 22.61
C GLN A 119 -3.88 9.46 22.41
N GLN A 120 -3.89 8.71 23.50
CA GLN A 120 -4.44 7.36 23.50
C GLN A 120 -5.94 7.43 23.13
N THR A 121 -6.24 7.04 21.90
CA THR A 121 -7.62 6.96 21.42
C THR A 121 -8.08 5.52 21.50
N ASN A 122 -9.24 5.29 22.13
CA ASN A 122 -9.91 3.99 22.20
C ASN A 122 -11.08 4.00 21.21
N TYR A 123 -10.88 3.34 20.08
CA TYR A 123 -11.93 3.13 19.08
C TYR A 123 -12.50 1.71 19.23
N THR A 124 -13.82 1.57 19.28
CA THR A 124 -14.48 0.27 19.35
C THR A 124 -14.69 -0.36 17.97
N GLY A 125 -14.62 0.44 16.89
CA GLY A 125 -14.82 -0.04 15.53
C GLY A 125 -14.63 1.07 14.49
N ILE A 126 -14.86 0.74 13.21
CA ILE A 126 -14.69 1.68 12.08
C ILE A 126 -15.61 2.90 12.22
N LEU A 127 -16.90 2.68 12.51
CA LEU A 127 -17.90 3.76 12.61
C LEU A 127 -17.63 4.68 13.81
N ASP A 128 -17.25 4.09 14.95
CA ASP A 128 -16.86 4.85 16.13
C ASP A 128 -15.60 5.69 15.86
N ALA A 129 -14.59 5.11 15.21
CA ALA A 129 -13.38 5.83 14.82
C ALA A 129 -13.69 7.01 13.89
N ILE A 130 -14.55 6.82 12.87
CA ILE A 130 -14.99 7.91 11.99
C ILE A 130 -15.63 9.03 12.82
N ASN A 131 -16.59 8.69 13.68
CA ASN A 131 -17.32 9.66 14.49
C ASN A 131 -16.39 10.43 15.43
N GLN A 132 -15.49 9.75 16.13
CA GLN A 132 -14.53 10.39 17.03
C GLN A 132 -13.54 11.29 16.26
N ILE A 133 -13.04 10.86 15.09
CA ILE A 133 -12.14 11.67 14.25
C ILE A 133 -12.86 12.93 13.77
N VAL A 134 -14.10 12.78 13.28
CA VAL A 134 -14.91 13.92 12.80
C VAL A 134 -15.19 14.91 13.93
N ARG A 135 -15.54 14.44 15.13
CA ARG A 135 -15.81 15.29 16.29
C ARG A 135 -14.56 15.99 16.81
N LYS A 136 -13.42 15.31 16.92
CA LYS A 136 -12.19 15.85 17.51
C LYS A 136 -11.35 16.66 16.54
N GLU A 137 -11.27 16.22 15.28
CA GLU A 137 -10.36 16.78 14.27
C GLU A 137 -11.08 17.40 13.07
N GLY A 138 -12.40 17.17 12.96
CA GLY A 138 -13.25 17.63 11.85
C GLY A 138 -13.21 16.71 10.63
N VAL A 139 -14.20 16.86 9.73
CA VAL A 139 -14.42 16.00 8.57
C VAL A 139 -13.21 15.89 7.64
N LEU A 140 -12.50 17.00 7.41
CA LEU A 140 -11.33 17.04 6.51
C LEU A 140 -10.13 16.23 7.03
N ALA A 141 -10.11 15.80 8.30
CA ALA A 141 -9.07 14.92 8.81
C ALA A 141 -9.08 13.54 8.15
N LEU A 142 -10.24 13.08 7.74
CA LEU A 142 -10.40 11.81 7.04
C LEU A 142 -9.72 11.82 5.66
N TRP A 143 -9.51 12.98 5.06
CA TRP A 143 -8.80 13.16 3.78
C TRP A 143 -7.36 13.68 3.94
N SER A 144 -6.78 13.59 5.13
CA SER A 144 -5.43 14.11 5.44
C SER A 144 -4.33 13.53 4.54
N SER A 145 -4.48 12.29 4.05
CA SER A 145 -3.49 11.61 3.19
C SER A 145 -3.86 11.58 1.69
N THR A 146 -4.85 12.38 1.27
CA THR A 146 -5.34 12.32 -0.13
C THR A 146 -4.25 12.70 -1.13
N ILE A 147 -3.52 13.78 -0.91
CA ILE A 147 -2.51 14.23 -1.86
C ILE A 147 -1.37 13.22 -2.03
N PRO A 148 -0.70 12.70 -0.97
CA PRO A 148 0.27 11.63 -1.16
C PRO A 148 -0.33 10.36 -1.77
N SER A 149 -1.60 10.04 -1.48
CA SER A 149 -2.28 8.90 -2.11
C SER A 149 -2.49 9.11 -3.61
N LEU A 150 -2.86 10.30 -4.05
CA LEU A 150 -3.01 10.65 -5.46
C LEU A 150 -1.66 10.57 -6.20
N LEU A 151 -0.59 11.06 -5.60
CA LEU A 151 0.76 10.93 -6.17
C LEU A 151 1.17 9.45 -6.30
N LEU A 152 0.73 8.60 -5.38
CA LEU A 152 1.02 7.16 -5.44
C LEU A 152 0.18 6.41 -6.48
N VAL A 153 -0.83 7.01 -7.10
CA VAL A 153 -1.56 6.43 -8.25
C VAL A 153 -0.62 6.19 -9.44
N PHE A 154 0.48 6.93 -9.54
CA PHE A 154 1.51 6.70 -10.57
C PHE A 154 2.43 5.49 -10.29
N ASN A 155 2.38 4.88 -9.11
CA ASN A 155 3.25 3.75 -8.76
C ASN A 155 3.14 2.55 -9.74
N PRO A 156 1.95 2.11 -10.17
CA PRO A 156 1.84 1.06 -11.21
C PRO A 156 2.47 1.47 -12.55
N ALA A 157 2.37 2.72 -12.94
CA ALA A 157 3.00 3.21 -14.17
C ALA A 157 4.53 3.16 -14.09
N ILE A 158 5.10 3.58 -12.96
CA ILE A 158 6.54 3.46 -12.67
C ILE A 158 6.97 2.00 -12.72
N GLN A 159 6.22 1.10 -12.08
CA GLN A 159 6.50 -0.33 -12.09
C GLN A 159 6.48 -0.90 -13.51
N PHE A 160 5.48 -0.53 -14.31
CA PHE A 160 5.35 -0.98 -15.69
C PHE A 160 6.50 -0.50 -16.56
N MET A 161 6.94 0.75 -16.40
CA MET A 161 8.08 1.30 -17.12
C MET A 161 9.37 0.50 -16.86
N PHE A 162 9.66 0.18 -15.59
CA PHE A 162 10.82 -0.65 -15.25
C PHE A 162 10.66 -2.09 -15.74
N TYR A 163 9.45 -2.65 -15.64
CA TYR A 163 9.15 -3.99 -16.14
C TYR A 163 9.41 -4.11 -17.64
N GLU A 164 8.87 -3.19 -18.44
CA GLU A 164 9.07 -3.18 -19.89
C GLU A 164 10.54 -2.94 -20.27
N GLY A 165 11.23 -2.05 -19.56
CA GLY A 165 12.67 -1.80 -19.77
C GLY A 165 13.50 -3.07 -19.53
N LEU A 166 13.30 -3.76 -18.42
CA LEU A 166 13.98 -5.01 -18.09
C LEU A 166 13.62 -6.13 -19.08
N LYS A 167 12.34 -6.27 -19.41
CA LYS A 167 11.84 -7.24 -20.37
C LYS A 167 12.50 -7.06 -21.74
N ARG A 168 12.52 -5.86 -22.27
CA ARG A 168 13.16 -5.55 -23.55
C ARG A 168 14.66 -5.86 -23.56
N HIS A 169 15.32 -5.64 -22.42
CA HIS A 169 16.74 -5.94 -22.29
C HIS A 169 17.02 -7.44 -22.35
N LEU A 170 16.19 -8.25 -21.66
CA LEU A 170 16.32 -9.72 -21.64
C LEU A 170 15.84 -10.37 -22.93
N MET A 171 14.85 -9.79 -23.63
CA MET A 171 14.37 -10.29 -24.93
C MET A 171 15.31 -10.01 -26.09
N ARG A 172 16.44 -9.32 -25.91
CA ARG A 172 17.46 -9.15 -26.96
C ARG A 172 18.03 -10.51 -27.33
N GLY A 173 17.56 -11.04 -28.47
CA GLY A 173 18.01 -12.33 -29.04
C GLY A 173 17.17 -13.56 -28.64
N ARG A 174 16.04 -13.38 -27.95
CA ARG A 174 15.11 -14.45 -27.59
C ARG A 174 13.68 -14.09 -27.98
N THR A 175 12.92 -15.09 -28.41
CA THR A 175 11.51 -14.91 -28.81
C THR A 175 10.54 -15.03 -27.63
N GLU A 176 10.90 -15.80 -26.59
CA GLU A 176 10.05 -16.05 -25.43
C GLU A 176 10.86 -15.98 -24.13
N LEU A 177 10.20 -15.60 -23.04
CA LEU A 177 10.72 -15.62 -21.68
C LEU A 177 10.06 -16.75 -20.90
N LEU A 178 10.82 -17.44 -20.07
CA LEU A 178 10.29 -18.41 -19.12
C LEU A 178 9.39 -17.71 -18.08
N SER A 179 8.36 -18.42 -17.61
CA SER A 179 7.45 -17.90 -16.57
C SER A 179 8.19 -17.41 -15.32
N LEU A 180 9.27 -18.12 -14.94
CA LEU A 180 10.13 -17.71 -13.82
C LEU A 180 10.87 -16.39 -14.10
N GLU A 181 11.39 -16.19 -15.31
CA GLU A 181 12.06 -14.93 -15.69
C GLU A 181 11.09 -13.75 -15.65
N VAL A 182 9.86 -13.92 -16.16
CA VAL A 182 8.79 -12.92 -16.09
C VAL A 182 8.46 -12.56 -14.63
N PHE A 183 8.39 -13.57 -13.76
CA PHE A 183 8.17 -13.36 -12.33
C PHE A 183 9.30 -12.58 -11.68
N ILE A 184 10.56 -12.94 -11.93
CA ILE A 184 11.74 -12.25 -11.38
C ILE A 184 11.79 -10.80 -11.85
N ILE A 185 11.59 -10.54 -13.15
CA ILE A 185 11.55 -9.19 -13.71
C ILE A 185 10.45 -8.37 -13.04
N GLY A 186 9.26 -8.95 -12.87
CA GLY A 186 8.13 -8.31 -12.20
C GLY A 186 8.44 -7.97 -10.73
N ALA A 187 9.09 -8.89 -10.01
CA ALA A 187 9.51 -8.66 -8.63
C ALA A 187 10.55 -7.55 -8.52
N ILE A 188 11.56 -7.53 -9.41
CA ILE A 188 12.60 -6.48 -9.44
C ILE A 188 11.96 -5.12 -9.79
N ALA A 189 11.14 -5.05 -10.83
CA ALA A 189 10.45 -3.82 -11.22
C ALA A 189 9.57 -3.27 -10.08
N LYS A 190 8.89 -4.15 -9.36
CA LYS A 190 8.10 -3.81 -8.17
C LYS A 190 8.96 -3.29 -7.03
N ALA A 191 10.10 -3.94 -6.77
CA ALA A 191 11.04 -3.52 -5.75
C ALA A 191 11.59 -2.12 -6.03
N ILE A 192 12.02 -1.85 -7.27
CA ILE A 192 12.52 -0.54 -7.71
C ILE A 192 11.41 0.53 -7.56
N ALA A 193 10.21 0.28 -8.11
CA ALA A 193 9.10 1.23 -8.01
C ALA A 193 8.73 1.52 -6.55
N THR A 194 8.72 0.49 -5.70
CA THR A 194 8.48 0.64 -4.26
C THR A 194 9.56 1.50 -3.60
N THR A 195 10.83 1.26 -3.89
CA THR A 195 11.96 2.00 -3.31
C THR A 195 11.91 3.47 -3.71
N VAL A 196 11.66 3.77 -4.98
CA VAL A 196 11.54 5.15 -5.48
C VAL A 196 10.37 5.89 -4.81
N THR A 197 9.23 5.24 -4.65
CA THR A 197 8.03 5.85 -4.06
C THR A 197 7.95 5.74 -2.54
N TYR A 198 8.90 5.05 -1.90
CA TYR A 198 8.86 4.76 -0.46
C TYR A 198 8.83 6.00 0.44
N PRO A 199 9.61 7.07 0.20
CA PRO A 199 9.51 8.31 0.98
C PRO A 199 8.09 8.87 1.01
N LEU A 200 7.39 8.83 -0.13
CA LEU A 200 6.01 9.29 -0.24
C LEU A 200 5.03 8.36 0.51
N GLN A 201 5.27 7.03 0.48
CA GLN A 201 4.49 6.06 1.27
C GLN A 201 4.67 6.29 2.77
N THR A 202 5.87 6.65 3.21
CA THR A 202 6.16 6.99 4.61
C THR A 202 5.38 8.24 5.04
N VAL A 203 5.41 9.30 4.24
CA VAL A 203 4.60 10.51 4.49
C VAL A 203 3.11 10.20 4.53
N GLN A 204 2.62 9.39 3.60
CA GLN A 204 1.22 8.95 3.57
C GLN A 204 0.82 8.27 4.89
N SER A 205 1.64 7.36 5.40
CA SER A 205 1.39 6.64 6.66
C SER A 205 1.38 7.60 7.87
N ILE A 206 2.32 8.54 7.92
CA ILE A 206 2.39 9.55 8.98
C ILE A 206 1.16 10.47 8.96
N LEU A 207 0.74 10.92 7.79
CA LEU A 207 -0.43 11.80 7.66
C LEU A 207 -1.74 11.06 7.97
N ARG A 208 -1.84 9.77 7.67
CA ARG A 208 -2.99 8.92 8.06
C ARG A 208 -3.09 8.79 9.57
N PHE A 209 -1.97 8.70 10.24
CA PHE A 209 -1.95 8.60 11.71
C PHE A 209 -2.36 9.91 12.40
N GLY A 210 -2.17 11.06 11.77
CA GLY A 210 -2.65 12.35 12.29
C GLY A 210 -1.72 13.02 13.29
N GLN A 211 -0.44 12.68 13.36
CA GLN A 211 0.55 13.23 14.30
C GLN A 211 0.87 14.72 14.12
N HIS A 212 0.36 15.38 13.10
CA HIS A 212 0.71 16.78 12.83
C HIS A 212 -0.46 17.71 13.17
N LYS A 213 -0.25 18.62 14.15
CA LYS A 213 -1.15 19.72 14.46
C LYS A 213 -1.49 20.49 13.17
N ARG A 214 -2.77 20.66 12.91
CA ARG A 214 -3.28 21.39 11.76
C ARG A 214 -2.84 22.86 11.82
N GLY A 215 -1.98 23.27 10.92
CA GLY A 215 -2.00 24.64 10.44
C GLY A 215 -3.28 24.84 9.61
N ALA A 216 -4.00 25.92 9.84
CA ALA A 216 -5.32 26.23 9.30
C ALA A 216 -5.39 26.50 7.78
N GLU A 217 -4.47 25.98 6.98
CA GLU A 217 -4.42 26.24 5.54
C GLU A 217 -5.05 25.09 4.74
N GLY A 218 -6.33 25.26 4.43
CA GLY A 218 -7.18 24.30 3.71
C GLY A 218 -7.05 24.31 2.17
N ARG A 219 -5.87 24.56 1.60
CA ARG A 219 -5.67 24.52 0.14
C ARG A 219 -4.69 23.41 -0.26
N ILE A 220 -4.79 22.94 -1.51
CA ILE A 220 -3.91 21.92 -2.11
C ILE A 220 -2.43 22.30 -1.92
N LEU A 221 -2.06 23.58 -2.05
CA LEU A 221 -0.72 24.09 -1.76
C LEU A 221 -0.29 23.82 -0.29
N GLY A 222 -1.20 23.96 0.67
CA GLY A 222 -0.93 23.64 2.06
C GLY A 222 -0.64 22.15 2.28
N SER A 223 -1.28 21.28 1.50
CA SER A 223 -1.04 19.83 1.57
C SER A 223 0.32 19.42 0.99
N LEU A 224 0.75 20.01 -0.13
CA LEU A 224 2.09 19.81 -0.69
C LEU A 224 3.17 20.34 0.26
N ARG A 225 2.98 21.55 0.82
CA ARG A 225 3.86 22.13 1.83
C ARG A 225 4.00 21.22 3.05
N ARG A 226 2.90 20.57 3.45
CA ARG A 226 2.88 19.59 4.56
C ARG A 226 3.69 18.35 4.22
N ILE A 227 3.61 17.83 2.99
CA ILE A 227 4.45 16.69 2.54
C ILE A 227 5.93 17.06 2.67
N ILE A 228 6.32 18.21 2.13
CA ILE A 228 7.71 18.70 2.20
C ILE A 228 8.15 18.93 3.65
N TYR A 229 7.28 19.48 4.48
CA TYR A 229 7.55 19.69 5.90
C TYR A 229 7.80 18.36 6.63
N VAL A 230 6.93 17.36 6.43
CA VAL A 230 7.08 16.02 7.06
C VAL A 230 8.37 15.36 6.59
N LEU A 231 8.69 15.41 5.29
CA LEU A 231 9.95 14.90 4.74
C LEU A 231 11.16 15.59 5.36
N SER A 232 11.17 16.93 5.40
CA SER A 232 12.25 17.73 5.96
C SER A 232 12.45 17.45 7.46
N GLN A 233 11.36 17.39 8.22
CA GLN A 233 11.40 17.05 9.65
C GLN A 233 11.99 15.64 9.87
N ARG A 234 11.57 14.68 9.06
CA ARG A 234 12.06 13.30 9.18
C ARG A 234 13.55 13.21 8.87
N VAL A 235 13.99 13.90 7.80
CA VAL A 235 15.41 13.96 7.42
C VAL A 235 16.23 14.66 8.51
N LYS A 236 15.74 15.74 9.10
CA LYS A 236 16.43 16.47 10.20
C LYS A 236 16.57 15.61 11.46
N LYS A 237 15.52 14.85 11.83
CA LYS A 237 15.51 14.05 13.07
C LYS A 237 16.23 12.70 12.94
N GLN A 238 16.14 12.05 11.81
CA GLN A 238 16.57 10.65 11.61
C GLN A 238 17.53 10.44 10.43
N GLY A 239 17.93 11.52 9.77
CA GLY A 239 18.72 11.46 8.53
C GLY A 239 17.90 10.94 7.34
N PHE A 240 18.56 10.88 6.18
CA PHE A 240 17.94 10.43 4.94
C PHE A 240 17.43 8.97 5.02
N LEU A 241 18.16 8.09 5.73
CA LEU A 241 17.77 6.70 5.96
C LEU A 241 16.46 6.57 6.78
N GLY A 242 16.10 7.59 7.55
CA GLY A 242 14.84 7.63 8.29
C GLY A 242 13.59 7.57 7.41
N LEU A 243 13.70 8.00 6.13
CA LEU A 243 12.62 7.93 5.16
C LEU A 243 12.37 6.50 4.66
N TYR A 244 13.38 5.63 4.76
CA TYR A 244 13.34 4.25 4.28
C TYR A 244 13.11 3.22 5.40
N LYS A 245 12.80 3.68 6.61
CA LYS A 245 12.46 2.77 7.72
C LYS A 245 11.26 1.90 7.38
N GLY A 246 11.43 0.58 7.52
CA GLY A 246 10.42 -0.41 7.17
C GLY A 246 10.36 -0.78 5.69
N LEU A 247 11.27 -0.27 4.84
CA LEU A 247 11.39 -0.71 3.44
C LEU A 247 11.69 -2.21 3.35
N GLU A 248 12.58 -2.71 4.19
CA GLU A 248 12.90 -4.14 4.30
C GLU A 248 11.63 -4.98 4.49
N ALA A 249 10.79 -4.62 5.49
CA ALA A 249 9.51 -5.29 5.73
C ALA A 249 8.60 -5.25 4.52
N LYS A 250 8.56 -4.12 3.82
CA LYS A 250 7.72 -3.94 2.62
C LYS A 250 8.20 -4.79 1.46
N LEU A 251 9.48 -4.81 1.19
CA LEU A 251 10.08 -5.62 0.12
C LEU A 251 9.88 -7.10 0.41
N LEU A 252 10.20 -7.54 1.64
CA LEU A 252 9.98 -8.92 2.07
C LEU A 252 8.50 -9.32 1.93
N GLN A 253 7.59 -8.50 2.42
CA GLN A 253 6.14 -8.72 2.27
C GLN A 253 5.75 -8.85 0.79
N THR A 254 6.29 -7.99 -0.08
CA THR A 254 5.96 -7.97 -1.50
C THR A 254 6.44 -9.26 -2.19
N VAL A 255 7.70 -9.65 -1.96
CA VAL A 255 8.26 -10.88 -2.54
C VAL A 255 7.51 -12.13 -2.06
N LEU A 256 7.30 -12.25 -0.75
CA LEU A 256 6.58 -13.38 -0.17
C LEU A 256 5.12 -13.47 -0.65
N THR A 257 4.43 -12.32 -0.76
CA THR A 257 3.05 -12.29 -1.28
C THR A 257 3.00 -12.72 -2.75
N SER A 258 3.94 -12.25 -3.57
CA SER A 258 4.02 -12.64 -4.98
C SER A 258 4.35 -14.12 -5.15
N ALA A 259 5.29 -14.64 -4.36
CA ALA A 259 5.64 -16.06 -4.37
C ALA A 259 4.44 -16.95 -3.96
N LEU A 260 3.74 -16.57 -2.90
CA LEU A 260 2.54 -17.30 -2.46
C LEU A 260 1.43 -17.27 -3.51
N MET A 261 1.22 -16.11 -4.16
CA MET A 261 0.25 -15.92 -5.23
C MET A 261 0.56 -16.85 -6.42
N PHE A 262 1.85 -16.91 -6.80
CA PHE A 262 2.31 -17.78 -7.88
C PHE A 262 2.07 -19.26 -7.55
N LEU A 263 2.46 -19.71 -6.36
CA LEU A 263 2.23 -21.08 -5.89
C LEU A 263 0.75 -21.47 -5.87
N ILE A 264 -0.12 -20.57 -5.39
CA ILE A 264 -1.56 -20.79 -5.36
C ILE A 264 -2.10 -20.89 -6.79
N TYR A 265 -1.68 -19.98 -7.67
CA TYR A 265 -2.09 -19.99 -9.07
C TYR A 265 -1.72 -21.30 -9.77
N GLU A 266 -0.47 -21.76 -9.62
CA GLU A 266 -0.03 -23.05 -10.22
C GLU A 266 -0.83 -24.24 -9.67
N LYS A 267 -1.10 -24.27 -8.35
CA LYS A 267 -1.89 -25.35 -7.75
C LYS A 267 -3.34 -25.36 -8.25
N ILE A 268 -3.96 -24.19 -8.36
CA ILE A 268 -5.34 -24.05 -8.87
C ILE A 268 -5.39 -24.41 -10.35
N ALA A 269 -4.47 -23.89 -11.16
CA ALA A 269 -4.38 -24.19 -12.57
C ALA A 269 -4.19 -25.71 -12.79
N GLY A 270 -3.24 -26.33 -12.09
CA GLY A 270 -3.00 -27.77 -12.16
C GLY A 270 -4.21 -28.61 -11.71
N PHE A 271 -4.96 -28.15 -10.71
CA PHE A 271 -6.19 -28.80 -10.28
C PHE A 271 -7.29 -28.72 -11.35
N ILE A 272 -7.48 -27.55 -11.96
CA ILE A 272 -8.46 -27.32 -13.03
C ILE A 272 -8.12 -28.19 -14.25
N PHE A 273 -6.84 -28.20 -14.67
CA PHE A 273 -6.40 -29.05 -15.81
C PHE A 273 -6.65 -30.54 -15.56
N ARG A 274 -6.41 -31.03 -14.34
CA ARG A 274 -6.74 -32.43 -13.97
C ARG A 274 -8.24 -32.71 -14.01
N LEU A 275 -9.06 -31.76 -13.54
CA LEU A 275 -10.54 -31.88 -13.60
C LEU A 275 -11.06 -31.89 -15.03
N MET A 276 -10.44 -31.14 -15.94
CA MET A 276 -10.82 -31.04 -17.35
C MET A 276 -10.24 -32.21 -18.21
N GLY A 277 -9.47 -33.12 -17.60
CA GLY A 277 -8.82 -34.25 -18.36
C GLY A 277 -7.71 -33.80 -19.31
N ALA A 278 -7.30 -32.50 -19.24
CA ALA A 278 -6.22 -31.97 -20.03
C ALA A 278 -4.88 -32.20 -19.31
N VAL A 279 -3.91 -32.79 -19.98
CA VAL A 279 -2.54 -32.91 -19.45
C VAL A 279 -1.95 -31.52 -19.35
N PRO A 280 -1.47 -31.10 -18.17
CA PRO A 280 -0.81 -29.80 -18.07
C PRO A 280 0.46 -29.84 -18.94
N HIS A 281 0.53 -28.98 -19.96
CA HIS A 281 1.80 -28.65 -20.59
C HIS A 281 2.60 -27.89 -19.52
N VAL A 282 3.41 -28.60 -18.77
CA VAL A 282 4.50 -28.02 -18.01
C VAL A 282 5.48 -27.53 -19.07
N ALA A 283 5.53 -26.25 -19.32
CA ALA A 283 6.63 -25.66 -20.09
C ALA A 283 7.90 -25.86 -19.26
N ASP A 284 8.75 -26.78 -19.74
CA ASP A 284 10.11 -27.01 -19.25
C ASP A 284 10.94 -25.74 -19.27
#